data_2db855eea841d5937e85575762ca2077
#
_entry.id   2db855eea841d5937e85575762ca2077
#
_cell.length_a   1.000
_cell.length_b   1.000
_cell.length_c   1.000
_cell.angle_alpha   90.00
_cell.angle_beta   90.00
_cell.angle_gamma   90.00
#
_symmetry.space_group_name_H-M   'P 1'
#
loop_
_entity.id
_entity.type
_entity.pdbx_description
1 polymer ?
#
loop_
_entity_poly.entity_id
_entity_poly.type
_entity_poly.pdbx_seq_one_letter_code
_entity_poly.pdbx_strand_id
1 'polypeptide(L)'
;MRPRPRFWRLAVAAVAVAGALAIPALPAVASTAGAVSTACATSRPHSGTILYDGISGGLGQLTIKNHLSQDGVVVLVRGRSKAIGVYIRARSDTTVGNIKDGTYTIYFTTGSRFSVCQGRFTRGASYWRFNVHATFVTAPPQYTVATLTLYAVSGGNAPTTQINPGNFPAP
;
A
#
# COMPACT_ATOMS: atom_id res chain seq x y z
N MET A 1 -4.73 -14.23 -67.53
CA MET A 1 -6.06 -14.80 -67.76
C MET A 1 -6.50 -15.55 -66.51
N ARG A 2 -7.49 -15.07 -65.80
CA ARG A 2 -8.08 -15.72 -64.61
C ARG A 2 -9.50 -16.12 -64.96
N PRO A 3 -9.93 -17.42 -64.73
CA PRO A 3 -11.34 -17.76 -64.87
C PRO A 3 -12.11 -17.47 -63.55
N ARG A 4 -13.29 -16.89 -63.71
CA ARG A 4 -14.26 -16.66 -62.66
C ARG A 4 -15.15 -17.89 -62.46
N PRO A 5 -15.51 -18.34 -61.24
CA PRO A 5 -16.55 -19.34 -61.02
C PRO A 5 -17.95 -18.73 -61.06
N ARG A 6 -18.84 -19.43 -61.73
CA ARG A 6 -20.28 -19.15 -61.90
C ARG A 6 -21.01 -19.53 -60.60
N PHE A 7 -21.81 -18.58 -60.11
CA PHE A 7 -22.76 -18.87 -59.02
C PHE A 7 -24.02 -19.54 -59.56
N TRP A 8 -24.32 -20.69 -59.04
CA TRP A 8 -25.59 -21.40 -59.30
C TRP A 8 -26.58 -21.05 -58.18
N ARG A 9 -27.70 -20.41 -58.57
CA ARG A 9 -28.81 -20.10 -57.65
C ARG A 9 -29.75 -21.30 -57.65
N LEU A 10 -29.89 -21.93 -56.51
CA LEU A 10 -31.01 -22.87 -56.23
C LEU A 10 -32.01 -22.13 -55.38
N ALA A 11 -33.19 -21.94 -55.96
CA ALA A 11 -34.36 -21.45 -55.23
C ALA A 11 -35.06 -22.62 -54.54
N VAL A 12 -35.17 -22.60 -53.23
CA VAL A 12 -35.96 -23.51 -52.43
C VAL A 12 -37.15 -22.74 -51.89
N ALA A 13 -38.34 -23.10 -52.34
CA ALA A 13 -39.62 -22.58 -51.80
C ALA A 13 -39.87 -23.23 -50.44
N ALA A 14 -39.96 -22.43 -49.38
CA ALA A 14 -40.35 -22.89 -48.07
C ALA A 14 -41.82 -22.55 -47.82
N VAL A 15 -42.61 -23.58 -47.57
CA VAL A 15 -44.02 -23.52 -47.14
C VAL A 15 -44.05 -23.07 -45.68
N ALA A 16 -44.73 -21.94 -45.40
CA ALA A 16 -44.94 -21.47 -44.05
C ALA A 16 -46.14 -22.18 -43.41
N VAL A 17 -45.88 -22.98 -42.38
CA VAL A 17 -46.93 -23.46 -41.46
C VAL A 17 -46.89 -22.59 -40.21
N ALA A 18 -47.92 -21.75 -40.03
CA ALA A 18 -48.10 -20.92 -38.86
C ALA A 18 -48.66 -21.79 -37.71
N GLY A 19 -47.78 -22.19 -36.79
CA GLY A 19 -48.15 -22.76 -35.50
C GLY A 19 -47.90 -21.75 -34.38
N ALA A 20 -48.91 -21.13 -33.86
CA ALA A 20 -48.84 -20.26 -32.70
C ALA A 20 -48.64 -21.10 -31.41
N LEU A 21 -47.39 -21.24 -30.98
CA LEU A 21 -47.08 -21.75 -29.64
C LEU A 21 -46.93 -20.56 -28.69
N ALA A 22 -47.92 -20.36 -27.85
CA ALA A 22 -47.85 -19.41 -26.73
C ALA A 22 -46.81 -19.96 -25.70
N ILE A 23 -45.63 -19.37 -25.65
CA ILE A 23 -44.64 -19.66 -24.63
C ILE A 23 -44.97 -18.78 -23.42
N PRO A 24 -45.25 -19.32 -22.21
CA PRO A 24 -45.39 -18.51 -21.02
C PRO A 24 -44.05 -17.83 -20.71
N ALA A 25 -44.04 -16.50 -20.64
CA ALA A 25 -42.87 -15.72 -20.22
C ALA A 25 -42.58 -16.00 -18.74
N LEU A 26 -41.51 -16.70 -18.47
CA LEU A 26 -40.96 -16.81 -17.11
C LEU A 26 -40.47 -15.43 -16.67
N PRO A 27 -40.80 -14.98 -15.43
CA PRO A 27 -40.29 -13.73 -14.93
C PRO A 27 -38.74 -13.84 -14.81
N ALA A 28 -38.03 -12.97 -15.51
CA ALA A 28 -36.61 -12.82 -15.36
C ALA A 28 -36.33 -12.32 -13.93
N VAL A 29 -35.87 -13.19 -13.04
CA VAL A 29 -35.28 -12.79 -11.76
C VAL A 29 -34.00 -12.01 -12.08
N ALA A 30 -34.08 -10.68 -12.01
CA ALA A 30 -32.94 -9.84 -12.05
C ALA A 30 -32.07 -10.15 -10.81
N SER A 31 -31.05 -10.96 -10.99
CA SER A 31 -30.00 -11.12 -9.99
C SER A 31 -29.28 -9.78 -9.85
N THR A 32 -29.67 -8.99 -8.84
CA THR A 32 -28.88 -7.88 -8.37
C THR A 32 -27.58 -8.48 -7.82
N ALA A 33 -26.56 -8.53 -8.66
CA ALA A 33 -25.18 -8.75 -8.22
C ALA A 33 -24.85 -7.57 -7.30
N GLY A 34 -25.11 -7.74 -5.99
CA GLY A 34 -24.68 -6.80 -4.98
C GLY A 34 -23.17 -6.68 -5.12
N ALA A 35 -22.68 -5.49 -5.48
CA ALA A 35 -21.26 -5.17 -5.44
C ALA A 35 -20.80 -5.43 -4.01
N VAL A 36 -20.11 -6.54 -3.77
CA VAL A 36 -19.47 -6.83 -2.50
C VAL A 36 -18.35 -5.80 -2.40
N SER A 37 -18.65 -4.66 -1.77
CA SER A 37 -17.62 -3.71 -1.36
C SER A 37 -16.72 -4.46 -0.38
N THR A 38 -15.59 -4.95 -0.86
CA THR A 38 -14.56 -5.55 -0.02
C THR A 38 -13.98 -4.42 0.85
N ALA A 39 -14.67 -4.14 1.96
CA ALA A 39 -14.17 -3.18 2.93
C ALA A 39 -12.77 -3.64 3.36
N CYS A 40 -11.79 -2.75 3.20
CA CYS A 40 -10.43 -3.01 3.63
C CYS A 40 -10.39 -3.36 5.12
N ALA A 41 -10.12 -4.62 5.43
CA ALA A 41 -10.02 -5.07 6.81
C ALA A 41 -8.92 -4.30 7.54
N THR A 42 -9.18 -3.93 8.79
CA THR A 42 -8.16 -3.39 9.67
C THR A 42 -7.42 -4.55 10.33
N SER A 43 -6.11 -4.44 10.44
CA SER A 43 -5.27 -5.42 11.12
C SER A 43 -4.31 -4.75 12.09
N ARG A 44 -3.67 -5.56 12.91
CA ARG A 44 -2.59 -5.10 13.81
C ARG A 44 -1.35 -5.96 13.56
N PRO A 45 -0.53 -5.62 12.54
CA PRO A 45 0.68 -6.36 12.22
C PRO A 45 1.62 -6.49 13.43
N HIS A 46 2.60 -7.39 13.37
CA HIS A 46 3.66 -7.44 14.36
C HIS A 46 4.61 -6.26 14.21
N SER A 47 5.26 -5.85 15.32
CA SER A 47 6.35 -4.86 15.24
C SER A 47 7.45 -5.38 14.33
N GLY A 48 7.97 -4.52 13.46
CA GLY A 48 8.97 -4.89 12.45
C GLY A 48 8.40 -5.44 11.16
N THR A 49 7.06 -5.56 11.01
CA THR A 49 6.48 -5.94 9.72
C THR A 49 6.83 -4.90 8.66
N ILE A 50 7.53 -5.35 7.61
CA ILE A 50 7.83 -4.53 6.44
C ILE A 50 6.55 -4.43 5.60
N LEU A 51 6.06 -3.21 5.47
CA LEU A 51 4.87 -2.89 4.66
C LEU A 51 5.23 -2.55 3.22
N TYR A 52 6.43 -2.04 3.03
CA TYR A 52 6.99 -1.68 1.74
C TYR A 52 8.52 -1.84 1.76
N ASP A 53 9.08 -2.44 0.73
CA ASP A 53 10.52 -2.58 0.50
C ASP A 53 10.84 -2.23 -0.95
N GLY A 54 11.32 -1.02 -1.19
CA GLY A 54 11.66 -0.52 -2.52
C GLY A 54 13.14 -0.24 -2.72
N ILE A 55 13.88 0.04 -1.65
CA ILE A 55 15.32 0.31 -1.68
C ILE A 55 15.95 -0.35 -0.46
N SER A 56 16.35 -1.60 -0.61
CA SER A 56 17.02 -2.42 0.40
C SER A 56 18.34 -3.02 -0.14
N GLY A 57 18.96 -3.90 0.62
CA GLY A 57 20.18 -4.63 0.23
C GLY A 57 21.47 -3.95 0.66
N GLY A 58 21.43 -3.04 1.65
CA GLY A 58 22.60 -2.49 2.33
C GLY A 58 22.90 -3.19 3.65
N LEU A 59 23.87 -2.65 4.42
CA LEU A 59 24.23 -3.11 5.77
C LEU A 59 23.68 -2.19 6.87
N GLY A 60 23.10 -1.05 6.53
CA GLY A 60 22.56 -0.10 7.49
C GLY A 60 21.45 -0.69 8.35
N GLN A 61 21.40 -0.27 9.61
CA GLN A 61 20.40 -0.70 10.57
C GLN A 61 19.71 0.51 11.22
N LEU A 62 18.38 0.41 11.40
CA LEU A 62 17.59 1.41 12.10
C LEU A 62 16.79 0.76 13.23
N THR A 63 17.10 1.12 14.45
CA THR A 63 16.27 0.78 15.60
C THR A 63 15.20 1.84 15.79
N ILE A 64 13.94 1.42 15.79
CA ILE A 64 12.77 2.29 15.98
C ILE A 64 12.19 1.98 17.35
N LYS A 65 12.06 3.02 18.18
CA LYS A 65 11.47 2.93 19.53
C LYS A 65 10.14 3.67 19.53
N ASN A 66 9.05 2.95 19.73
CA ASN A 66 7.72 3.55 19.86
C ASN A 66 7.29 3.57 21.33
N HIS A 67 7.53 4.67 22.00
CA HIS A 67 7.12 4.86 23.39
C HIS A 67 5.68 5.38 23.54
N LEU A 68 4.98 5.61 22.42
CA LEU A 68 3.60 6.08 22.41
C LEU A 68 2.61 4.98 22.79
N SER A 69 1.40 5.36 23.18
CA SER A 69 0.27 4.45 23.42
C SER A 69 -0.46 4.02 22.14
N GLN A 70 -0.05 4.53 20.99
CA GLN A 70 -0.59 4.23 19.66
C GLN A 70 0.42 3.47 18.82
N ASP A 71 -0.07 2.64 17.92
CA ASP A 71 0.77 1.98 16.93
C ASP A 71 1.31 3.01 15.93
N GLY A 72 2.42 2.72 15.29
CA GLY A 72 3.08 3.61 14.35
C GLY A 72 3.45 2.92 13.04
N VAL A 73 3.62 3.72 12.01
CA VAL A 73 4.26 3.33 10.75
C VAL A 73 5.35 4.34 10.45
N VAL A 74 6.55 3.85 10.18
CA VAL A 74 7.71 4.67 9.78
C VAL A 74 8.01 4.41 8.32
N VAL A 75 8.22 5.48 7.55
CA VAL A 75 8.58 5.40 6.13
C VAL A 75 9.86 6.19 5.89
N LEU A 76 10.85 5.52 5.33
CA LEU A 76 12.07 6.12 4.84
C LEU A 76 11.91 6.46 3.36
N VAL A 77 12.27 7.69 2.99
CA VAL A 77 12.20 8.18 1.61
C VAL A 77 13.58 8.69 1.19
N ARG A 78 14.10 8.21 0.05
CA ARG A 78 15.34 8.69 -0.55
C ARG A 78 15.03 9.50 -1.80
N GLY A 79 15.28 10.82 -1.75
CA GLY A 79 14.86 11.73 -2.80
C GLY A 79 13.33 11.74 -2.94
N ARG A 80 12.81 11.19 -4.04
CA ARG A 80 11.37 11.06 -4.31
C ARG A 80 10.84 9.65 -4.20
N SER A 81 11.72 8.68 -3.93
CA SER A 81 11.37 7.25 -3.92
C SER A 81 11.21 6.76 -2.49
N LYS A 82 10.11 6.07 -2.23
CA LYS A 82 9.95 5.31 -0.99
C LYS A 82 11.01 4.22 -0.93
N ALA A 83 11.63 4.07 0.24
CA ALA A 83 12.66 3.05 0.44
C ALA A 83 12.10 1.88 1.26
N ILE A 84 11.73 2.12 2.49
CA ILE A 84 11.25 1.11 3.42
C ILE A 84 10.08 1.68 4.21
N GLY A 85 9.01 0.88 4.37
CA GLY A 85 7.89 1.17 5.25
C GLY A 85 7.76 0.08 6.31
N VAL A 86 7.70 0.46 7.59
CA VAL A 86 7.74 -0.46 8.74
C VAL A 86 6.61 -0.17 9.71
N TYR A 87 5.90 -1.22 10.12
CA TYR A 87 4.92 -1.14 11.19
C TYR A 87 5.54 -1.42 12.55
N ILE A 88 5.16 -0.63 13.57
CA ILE A 88 5.59 -0.82 14.94
C ILE A 88 4.42 -0.64 15.90
N ARG A 89 4.25 -1.58 16.82
CA ARG A 89 3.20 -1.52 17.85
C ARG A 89 3.51 -0.47 18.91
N ALA A 90 2.47 -0.03 19.57
CA ALA A 90 2.57 0.82 20.77
C ALA A 90 3.49 0.18 21.81
N ARG A 91 4.31 1.00 22.46
CA ARG A 91 5.21 0.61 23.56
C ARG A 91 6.12 -0.57 23.18
N SER A 92 6.63 -0.56 21.95
CA SER A 92 7.56 -1.60 21.49
C SER A 92 8.70 -1.01 20.68
N ASP A 93 9.79 -1.76 20.61
CA ASP A 93 10.96 -1.45 19.81
C ASP A 93 11.09 -2.48 18.68
N THR A 94 11.72 -2.07 17.58
CA THR A 94 12.06 -2.97 16.48
C THR A 94 13.30 -2.48 15.77
N THR A 95 14.08 -3.40 15.19
CA THR A 95 15.22 -3.06 14.36
C THR A 95 14.98 -3.54 12.95
N VAL A 96 15.22 -2.64 12.00
CA VAL A 96 15.15 -2.88 10.56
C VAL A 96 16.57 -2.86 10.02
N GLY A 97 16.97 -3.94 9.38
CA GLY A 97 18.25 -4.06 8.68
C GLY A 97 18.13 -3.83 7.18
N ASN A 98 19.21 -4.15 6.47
CA ASN A 98 19.31 -4.10 5.02
C ASN A 98 19.07 -2.71 4.41
N ILE A 99 19.28 -1.62 5.19
CA ILE A 99 19.11 -0.26 4.68
C ILE A 99 20.30 0.08 3.80
N LYS A 100 20.05 0.39 2.54
CA LYS A 100 21.07 0.77 1.56
C LYS A 100 21.65 2.14 1.88
N ASP A 101 22.94 2.33 1.57
CA ASP A 101 23.63 3.61 1.75
C ASP A 101 22.87 4.76 1.07
N GLY A 102 22.83 5.90 1.75
CA GLY A 102 22.17 7.10 1.27
C GLY A 102 21.59 7.95 2.38
N THR A 103 21.05 9.10 1.99
CA THR A 103 20.39 10.04 2.90
C THR A 103 18.86 9.91 2.74
N TYR A 104 18.18 9.75 3.87
CA TYR A 104 16.74 9.48 3.93
C TYR A 104 16.01 10.55 4.73
N THR A 105 14.90 11.01 4.18
CA THR A 105 13.88 11.73 4.95
C THR A 105 12.98 10.69 5.64
N ILE A 106 12.73 10.91 6.93
CA ILE A 106 11.92 9.99 7.73
C ILE A 106 10.55 10.60 7.97
N TYR A 107 9.53 9.83 7.64
CA TYR A 107 8.13 10.14 7.93
C TYR A 107 7.60 9.12 8.92
N PHE A 108 6.66 9.51 9.76
CA PHE A 108 5.93 8.56 10.59
C PHE A 108 4.48 8.99 10.76
N THR A 109 3.62 8.02 10.95
CA THR A 109 2.23 8.21 11.34
C THR A 109 1.93 7.35 12.54
N THR A 110 1.04 7.83 13.40
CA THR A 110 0.56 7.07 14.57
C THR A 110 -0.95 7.05 14.56
N GLY A 111 -1.54 6.01 15.16
CA GLY A 111 -2.98 5.86 15.21
C GLY A 111 -3.41 4.47 15.65
N SER A 112 -4.68 4.15 15.42
CA SER A 112 -5.26 2.83 15.67
C SER A 112 -6.08 2.35 14.46
N ARG A 113 -6.35 1.02 14.41
CA ARG A 113 -7.07 0.39 13.32
C ARG A 113 -6.35 0.59 11.96
N PHE A 114 -5.19 -0.02 11.83
CA PHE A 114 -4.41 0.07 10.60
C PHE A 114 -5.09 -0.72 9.46
N SER A 115 -5.32 -0.06 8.34
CA SER A 115 -5.80 -0.68 7.11
C SER A 115 -4.61 -0.99 6.21
N VAL A 116 -4.28 -2.27 6.05
CA VAL A 116 -3.13 -2.72 5.25
C VAL A 116 -3.29 -2.31 3.77
N CYS A 117 -4.48 -2.47 3.21
CA CYS A 117 -4.74 -2.14 1.82
C CYS A 117 -4.73 -0.63 1.53
N GLN A 118 -4.95 0.22 2.53
CA GLN A 118 -4.84 1.67 2.40
C GLN A 118 -3.49 2.22 2.89
N GLY A 119 -2.67 1.39 3.55
CA GLY A 119 -1.40 1.78 4.12
C GLY A 119 -1.51 2.87 5.20
N ARG A 120 -2.64 2.94 5.93
CA ARG A 120 -2.90 4.03 6.90
C ARG A 120 -3.77 3.61 8.08
N PHE A 121 -3.66 4.37 9.16
CA PHE A 121 -4.58 4.26 10.30
C PHE A 121 -5.92 4.92 9.97
N THR A 122 -7.01 4.25 10.39
CA THR A 122 -8.39 4.73 10.14
C THR A 122 -8.98 5.46 11.34
N ARG A 123 -8.30 5.44 12.51
CA ARG A 123 -8.75 6.11 13.72
C ARG A 123 -7.61 6.84 14.44
N GLY A 124 -7.82 8.14 14.71
CA GLY A 124 -6.87 8.96 15.46
C GLY A 124 -5.51 9.09 14.80
N ALA A 125 -5.48 9.09 13.47
CA ALA A 125 -4.23 9.18 12.70
C ALA A 125 -3.61 10.58 12.84
N SER A 126 -2.31 10.62 13.09
CA SER A 126 -1.47 11.82 12.99
C SER A 126 -0.26 11.55 12.12
N TYR A 127 0.22 12.57 11.42
CA TYR A 127 1.25 12.42 10.40
C TYR A 127 2.37 13.42 10.65
N TRP A 128 3.61 12.94 10.60
CA TRP A 128 4.79 13.70 10.98
C TRP A 128 5.94 13.45 10.03
N ARG A 129 6.81 14.42 9.91
CA ARG A 129 8.10 14.32 9.24
C ARG A 129 9.19 14.76 10.21
N PHE A 130 10.30 14.03 10.28
CA PHE A 130 11.50 14.50 10.95
C PHE A 130 12.15 15.61 10.14
N ASN A 131 12.60 16.66 10.80
CA ASN A 131 13.31 17.78 10.15
C ASN A 131 14.80 17.46 9.90
N VAL A 132 15.28 16.38 10.52
CA VAL A 132 16.62 15.84 10.29
C VAL A 132 16.55 14.64 9.34
N HIS A 133 17.64 14.43 8.61
CA HIS A 133 17.78 13.29 7.72
C HIS A 133 18.61 12.19 8.39
N ALA A 134 18.34 10.94 8.08
CA ALA A 134 19.17 9.82 8.45
C ALA A 134 20.09 9.46 7.28
N THR A 135 21.40 9.44 7.52
CA THR A 135 22.38 9.04 6.52
C THR A 135 22.98 7.69 6.89
N PHE A 136 22.90 6.74 5.97
CA PHE A 136 23.51 5.42 6.10
C PHE A 136 24.71 5.32 5.17
N VAL A 137 25.84 4.86 5.72
CA VAL A 137 27.10 4.67 5.00
C VAL A 137 27.71 3.36 5.45
N THR A 138 28.21 2.60 4.48
CA THR A 138 28.98 1.39 4.70
C THR A 138 30.45 1.66 4.35
N ALA A 139 31.33 1.53 5.34
CA ALA A 139 32.78 1.63 5.19
C ALA A 139 33.42 0.43 5.89
N PRO A 140 33.58 -0.72 5.20
CA PRO A 140 34.02 -1.96 5.84
C PRO A 140 35.28 -1.80 6.69
N PRO A 141 35.31 -2.34 7.93
CA PRO A 141 34.32 -3.25 8.51
C PRO A 141 33.11 -2.57 9.19
N GLN A 142 32.92 -1.28 9.03
CA GLN A 142 31.90 -0.47 9.72
C GLN A 142 30.68 -0.21 8.84
N TYR A 143 29.53 -0.05 9.48
CA TYR A 143 28.29 0.41 8.86
C TYR A 143 27.47 1.24 9.84
N THR A 144 26.54 2.05 9.34
CA THR A 144 25.71 2.92 10.17
C THR A 144 24.62 2.15 10.91
N VAL A 145 24.55 2.35 12.23
CA VAL A 145 23.43 1.96 13.08
C VAL A 145 22.81 3.23 13.64
N ALA A 146 21.54 3.45 13.35
CA ALA A 146 20.79 4.62 13.82
C ALA A 146 19.68 4.19 14.78
N THR A 147 19.30 5.09 15.71
CA THR A 147 18.14 4.91 16.58
C THR A 147 17.17 6.08 16.41
N LEU A 148 15.90 5.76 16.26
CA LEU A 148 14.81 6.70 16.08
C LEU A 148 13.77 6.46 17.18
N THR A 149 13.39 7.51 17.91
CA THR A 149 12.29 7.45 18.88
C THR A 149 11.08 8.19 18.34
N LEU A 150 9.94 7.50 18.30
CA LEU A 150 8.68 8.08 17.83
C LEU A 150 8.00 8.83 19.00
N TYR A 151 8.19 10.10 19.10
CA TYR A 151 7.28 11.01 19.78
C TYR A 151 7.55 12.45 19.36
N ALA A 152 6.50 13.28 19.40
CA ALA A 152 6.65 14.70 19.14
C ALA A 152 7.30 15.35 20.35
N VAL A 153 8.59 15.65 20.28
CA VAL A 153 9.30 16.42 21.32
C VAL A 153 9.44 17.86 20.86
N SER A 154 8.83 18.76 21.58
CA SER A 154 9.22 20.17 21.48
C SER A 154 10.59 20.32 22.13
N GLY A 155 11.63 20.54 21.33
CA GLY A 155 13.00 20.80 21.80
C GLY A 155 13.93 19.60 21.91
N GLY A 156 13.62 18.43 21.34
CA GLY A 156 14.54 17.28 21.26
C GLY A 156 15.56 17.39 20.10
N ASN A 157 16.58 16.50 20.11
CA ASN A 157 17.65 16.44 19.09
C ASN A 157 17.14 16.09 17.67
N ALA A 158 15.88 15.68 17.52
CA ALA A 158 15.25 15.37 16.26
C ALA A 158 13.87 16.04 16.17
N PRO A 159 13.81 17.34 15.86
CA PRO A 159 12.55 18.07 15.74
C PRO A 159 11.68 17.49 14.64
N THR A 160 10.36 17.48 14.87
CA THR A 160 9.37 16.96 13.92
C THR A 160 8.42 18.06 13.49
N THR A 161 7.92 17.96 12.27
CA THR A 161 6.86 18.83 11.75
C THR A 161 5.64 17.98 11.44
N GLN A 162 4.48 18.41 11.93
CA GLN A 162 3.21 17.80 11.54
C GLN A 162 2.92 18.12 10.07
N ILE A 163 2.47 17.12 9.33
CA ILE A 163 2.16 17.25 7.91
C ILE A 163 0.72 16.87 7.60
N ASN A 164 0.20 17.36 6.48
CA ASN A 164 -1.10 16.93 5.99
C ASN A 164 -1.08 15.44 5.58
N PRO A 165 -2.18 14.70 5.80
CA PRO A 165 -2.27 13.29 5.40
C PRO A 165 -1.92 13.02 3.95
N GLY A 166 -2.27 13.93 3.02
CA GLY A 166 -1.97 13.82 1.60
C GLY A 166 -0.48 13.93 1.25
N ASN A 167 0.34 14.46 2.15
CA ASN A 167 1.79 14.59 1.98
C ASN A 167 2.56 13.42 2.61
N PHE A 168 1.86 12.48 3.23
CA PHE A 168 2.48 11.30 3.81
C PHE A 168 2.73 10.23 2.74
N PRO A 169 3.97 9.75 2.60
CA PRO A 169 4.31 8.69 1.63
C PRO A 169 3.81 7.34 2.14
N ALA A 170 2.51 7.07 2.04
CA ALA A 170 1.92 5.82 2.53
C ALA A 170 2.70 4.60 2.00
N PRO A 171 2.96 3.57 2.84
CA PRO A 171 3.73 2.39 2.48
C PRO A 171 3.02 1.55 1.43
#